data_6a0dd814b9969e69051249175e6b7176
#
_entry.id   6a0dd814b9969e69051249175e6b7176
#
_cell.length_a   1.000
_cell.length_b   1.000
_cell.length_c   1.000
_cell.angle_alpha   90.00
_cell.angle_beta   90.00
_cell.angle_gamma   90.00
#
_symmetry.space_group_name_H-M   'P 1'
#
loop_
_entity.id
_entity.type
_entity.pdbx_description
1 polymer ?
#
loop_
_entity_poly.entity_id
_entity_poly.type
_entity_poly.pdbx_seq_one_letter_code
_entity_poly.pdbx_strand_id
1 'polypeptide(L)'
;MKNSNGFTLIELVVTIALVGILLGSAIPTFHRAVSETQSSVNISNMTIIKQSFMQYYYDNHMIGDPHFPRLPQDSLMDNTYRQTILGDGRTPDMLFSGNLPYNTNQKPYIYYWESDTLNGHITNRIVIQDSDLDSPSYNEKVVGEI
;
A
#
# COMPACT_ATOMS: atom_id res chain seq x y z
N MET A 1 13.29 48.62 -40.48
CA MET A 1 13.26 47.23 -41.03
C MET A 1 13.44 46.28 -39.86
N LYS A 2 12.44 45.44 -39.59
CA LYS A 2 12.48 44.46 -38.51
C LYS A 2 13.16 43.21 -39.05
N ASN A 3 14.40 42.92 -38.64
CA ASN A 3 15.06 41.68 -39.00
C ASN A 3 14.34 40.51 -38.28
N SER A 4 13.54 39.76 -39.00
CA SER A 4 13.03 38.46 -38.53
C SER A 4 14.08 37.42 -38.83
N ASN A 5 14.92 37.12 -37.83
CA ASN A 5 15.82 35.97 -37.90
C ASN A 5 14.96 34.69 -37.81
N GLY A 6 14.80 34.00 -38.94
CA GLY A 6 14.14 32.70 -38.97
C GLY A 6 15.09 31.61 -38.45
N PHE A 7 14.52 30.58 -37.86
CA PHE A 7 15.27 29.37 -37.45
C PHE A 7 15.93 28.69 -38.66
N THR A 8 17.18 28.30 -38.53
CA THR A 8 17.86 27.53 -39.57
C THR A 8 17.46 26.06 -39.48
N LEU A 9 17.48 25.34 -40.60
CA LEU A 9 17.18 23.93 -40.65
C LEU A 9 18.12 23.11 -39.73
N ILE A 10 19.40 23.49 -39.64
CA ILE A 10 20.37 22.83 -38.78
C ILE A 10 20.06 23.00 -37.28
N GLU A 11 19.62 24.18 -36.85
CA GLU A 11 19.18 24.44 -35.48
C GLU A 11 17.98 23.56 -35.11
N LEU A 12 17.03 23.39 -36.04
CA LEU A 12 15.90 22.49 -35.81
C LEU A 12 16.36 21.04 -35.64
N VAL A 13 17.21 20.52 -36.52
CA VAL A 13 17.71 19.16 -36.46
C VAL A 13 18.50 18.90 -35.18
N VAL A 14 19.37 19.84 -34.79
CA VAL A 14 20.16 19.71 -33.56
C VAL A 14 19.26 19.70 -32.32
N THR A 15 18.24 20.59 -32.29
CA THR A 15 17.31 20.63 -31.13
C THR A 15 16.51 19.35 -30.99
N ILE A 16 15.94 18.79 -32.06
CA ILE A 16 15.21 17.53 -31.99
C ILE A 16 16.11 16.35 -31.60
N ALA A 17 17.37 16.33 -32.07
CA ALA A 17 18.34 15.31 -31.68
C ALA A 17 18.67 15.37 -30.18
N LEU A 18 18.90 16.57 -29.64
CA LEU A 18 19.15 16.76 -28.20
C LEU A 18 17.93 16.39 -27.34
N VAL A 19 16.72 16.81 -27.76
CA VAL A 19 15.48 16.43 -27.06
C VAL A 19 15.28 14.91 -27.09
N GLY A 20 15.57 14.24 -28.22
CA GLY A 20 15.49 12.79 -28.34
C GLY A 20 16.41 12.05 -27.37
N ILE A 21 17.65 12.52 -27.19
CA ILE A 21 18.61 11.94 -26.24
C ILE A 21 18.12 12.14 -24.78
N LEU A 22 17.64 13.34 -24.46
CA LEU A 22 17.12 13.64 -23.11
C LEU A 22 15.90 12.79 -22.77
N LEU A 23 14.93 12.69 -23.67
CA LEU A 23 13.74 11.86 -23.45
C LEU A 23 14.08 10.39 -23.34
N GLY A 24 15.04 9.88 -24.12
CA GLY A 24 15.50 8.49 -24.06
C GLY A 24 16.03 8.08 -22.68
N SER A 25 16.63 8.98 -21.92
CA SER A 25 17.13 8.72 -20.58
C SER A 25 16.10 9.05 -19.47
N ALA A 26 15.23 10.03 -19.68
CA ALA A 26 14.29 10.50 -18.69
C ALA A 26 13.11 9.53 -18.46
N ILE A 27 12.62 8.88 -19.52
CA ILE A 27 11.44 8.00 -19.44
C ILE A 27 11.66 6.81 -18.50
N PRO A 28 12.73 5.99 -18.61
CA PRO A 28 12.92 4.86 -17.71
C PRO A 28 13.16 5.30 -16.26
N THR A 29 13.82 6.43 -16.03
CA THR A 29 14.02 6.98 -14.69
C THR A 29 12.70 7.39 -14.05
N PHE A 30 11.80 8.01 -14.83
CA PHE A 30 10.48 8.40 -14.37
C PHE A 30 9.62 7.20 -13.99
N HIS A 31 9.58 6.15 -14.82
CA HIS A 31 8.84 4.92 -14.50
C HIS A 31 9.32 4.27 -13.21
N ARG A 32 10.63 4.22 -13.00
CA ARG A 32 11.19 3.70 -11.76
C ARG A 32 10.77 4.53 -10.54
N ALA A 33 10.86 5.85 -10.62
CA ALA A 33 10.45 6.75 -9.54
C ALA A 33 8.96 6.61 -9.19
N VAL A 34 8.09 6.44 -10.20
CA VAL A 34 6.66 6.18 -9.99
C VAL A 34 6.45 4.85 -9.28
N SER A 35 7.10 3.77 -9.72
CA SER A 35 6.99 2.45 -9.10
C SER A 35 7.47 2.45 -7.64
N GLU A 36 8.60 3.08 -7.35
CA GLU A 36 9.12 3.23 -5.97
C GLU A 36 8.16 4.04 -5.08
N THR A 37 7.54 5.08 -5.63
CA THR A 37 6.54 5.88 -4.91
C THR A 37 5.29 5.06 -4.61
N GLN A 38 4.77 4.32 -5.57
CA GLN A 38 3.61 3.44 -5.39
C GLN A 38 3.87 2.36 -4.34
N SER A 39 5.06 1.72 -4.38
CA SER A 39 5.47 0.75 -3.36
C SER A 39 5.49 1.39 -1.96
N SER A 40 6.06 2.57 -1.83
CA SER A 40 6.11 3.29 -0.54
C SER A 40 4.71 3.64 -0.01
N VAL A 41 3.80 4.05 -0.89
CA VAL A 41 2.39 4.32 -0.53
C VAL A 41 1.71 3.04 -0.05
N ASN A 42 1.89 1.92 -0.75
CA ASN A 42 1.29 0.64 -0.37
C ASN A 42 1.81 0.14 0.99
N ILE A 43 3.11 0.24 1.25
CA ILE A 43 3.70 -0.12 2.55
C ILE A 43 3.16 0.80 3.66
N SER A 44 3.00 2.09 3.37
CA SER A 44 2.39 3.04 4.31
C SER A 44 0.95 2.67 4.63
N ASN A 45 0.13 2.33 3.62
CA ASN A 45 -1.25 1.88 3.80
C ASN A 45 -1.33 0.60 4.66
N MET A 46 -0.50 -0.40 4.36
CA MET A 46 -0.41 -1.62 5.18
C MET A 46 0.01 -1.31 6.62
N THR A 47 0.91 -0.37 6.82
CA THR A 47 1.34 0.06 8.16
C THR A 47 0.20 0.74 8.93
N ILE A 48 -0.59 1.58 8.27
CA ILE A 48 -1.79 2.20 8.86
C ILE A 48 -2.80 1.13 9.28
N ILE A 49 -3.05 0.15 8.42
CA ILE A 49 -3.94 -0.98 8.74
C ILE A 49 -3.44 -1.73 9.97
N LYS A 50 -2.15 -2.09 9.98
CA LYS A 50 -1.53 -2.75 11.13
C LYS A 50 -1.71 -1.95 12.41
N GLN A 51 -1.41 -0.66 12.41
CA GLN A 51 -1.52 0.20 13.58
C GLN A 51 -2.95 0.28 14.10
N SER A 52 -3.94 0.41 13.21
CA SER A 52 -5.35 0.44 13.59
C SER A 52 -5.83 -0.89 14.17
N PHE A 53 -5.36 -2.02 13.65
CA PHE A 53 -5.70 -3.35 14.18
C PHE A 53 -5.02 -3.62 15.53
N MET A 54 -3.79 -3.16 15.71
CA MET A 54 -3.12 -3.20 17.01
C MET A 54 -3.84 -2.32 18.04
N GLN A 55 -4.26 -1.12 17.65
CA GLN A 55 -5.06 -0.25 18.53
C GLN A 55 -6.37 -0.92 18.91
N TYR A 56 -7.08 -1.53 17.96
CA TYR A 56 -8.29 -2.31 18.22
C TYR A 56 -8.04 -3.42 19.26
N TYR A 57 -6.94 -4.16 19.14
CA TYR A 57 -6.56 -5.19 20.09
C TYR A 57 -6.33 -4.61 21.51
N TYR A 58 -5.60 -3.51 21.62
CA TYR A 58 -5.33 -2.88 22.91
C TYR A 58 -6.59 -2.29 23.53
N ASP A 59 -7.50 -1.70 22.76
CA ASP A 59 -8.77 -1.20 23.23
C ASP A 59 -9.59 -2.33 23.85
N ASN A 60 -9.67 -3.49 23.19
CA ASN A 60 -10.37 -4.66 23.70
C ASN A 60 -9.66 -5.32 24.88
N HIS A 61 -8.32 -5.30 24.91
CA HIS A 61 -7.54 -5.76 26.05
C HIS A 61 -7.87 -4.94 27.33
N MET A 62 -8.05 -3.64 27.20
CA MET A 62 -8.39 -2.76 28.32
C MET A 62 -9.75 -3.09 28.97
N ILE A 63 -10.68 -3.65 28.22
CA ILE A 63 -12.00 -4.06 28.71
C ILE A 63 -12.06 -5.57 29.10
N GLY A 64 -10.91 -6.26 28.99
CA GLY A 64 -10.78 -7.66 29.43
C GLY A 64 -11.13 -8.71 28.38
N ASP A 65 -11.28 -8.34 27.11
CA ASP A 65 -11.57 -9.23 25.99
C ASP A 65 -10.57 -9.05 24.82
N PRO A 66 -9.27 -9.39 25.02
CA PRO A 66 -8.24 -9.16 24.05
C PRO A 66 -8.43 -10.02 22.80
N HIS A 67 -8.76 -9.39 21.69
CA HIS A 67 -8.85 -10.06 20.39
C HIS A 67 -8.54 -9.08 19.25
N PHE A 68 -8.04 -9.62 18.14
CA PHE A 68 -7.88 -8.87 16.89
C PHE A 68 -9.20 -8.77 16.13
N PRO A 69 -9.30 -7.84 15.17
CA PRO A 69 -10.43 -7.84 14.24
C PRO A 69 -10.61 -9.21 13.59
N ARG A 70 -11.86 -9.64 13.42
CA ARG A 70 -12.17 -10.92 12.77
C ARG A 70 -11.51 -11.02 11.40
N LEU A 71 -10.98 -12.21 11.07
CA LEU A 71 -10.42 -12.46 9.75
C LEU A 71 -11.50 -12.39 8.65
N PRO A 72 -11.16 -11.87 7.45
CA PRO A 72 -11.98 -12.06 6.27
C PRO A 72 -12.14 -13.54 5.93
N GLN A 73 -13.24 -13.90 5.27
CA GLN A 73 -13.54 -15.30 4.94
C GLN A 73 -12.49 -15.93 4.02
N ASP A 74 -11.94 -15.16 3.09
CA ASP A 74 -10.92 -15.56 2.11
C ASP A 74 -9.57 -14.84 2.32
N SER A 75 -9.36 -14.29 3.51
CA SER A 75 -8.23 -13.44 3.89
C SER A 75 -8.15 -12.08 3.16
N LEU A 76 -9.04 -11.77 2.22
CA LEU A 76 -9.06 -10.50 1.49
C LEU A 76 -9.88 -9.44 2.24
N MET A 77 -9.30 -8.27 2.43
CA MET A 77 -9.98 -7.12 3.02
C MET A 77 -10.82 -6.36 1.99
N ASP A 78 -11.70 -7.07 1.33
CA ASP A 78 -12.58 -6.59 0.27
C ASP A 78 -13.78 -5.78 0.81
N ASN A 79 -14.70 -5.41 -0.09
CA ASN A 79 -15.92 -4.68 0.27
C ASN A 79 -16.84 -5.46 1.22
N THR A 80 -16.81 -6.79 1.18
CA THR A 80 -17.60 -7.64 2.09
C THR A 80 -17.03 -7.57 3.50
N TYR A 81 -15.70 -7.64 3.62
CA TYR A 81 -15.02 -7.51 4.90
C TYR A 81 -15.25 -6.13 5.53
N ARG A 82 -15.22 -5.07 4.74
CA ARG A 82 -15.44 -3.68 5.21
C ARG A 82 -16.75 -3.50 5.96
N GLN A 83 -17.77 -4.27 5.61
CA GLN A 83 -19.12 -4.22 6.20
C GLN A 83 -19.31 -5.28 7.31
N THR A 84 -18.34 -6.13 7.57
CA THR A 84 -18.41 -7.16 8.60
C THR A 84 -18.44 -6.51 9.98
N ILE A 85 -19.34 -6.97 10.86
CA ILE A 85 -19.39 -6.51 12.23
C ILE A 85 -18.33 -7.24 13.04
N LEU A 86 -17.43 -6.46 13.66
CA LEU A 86 -16.40 -6.92 14.57
C LEU A 86 -16.99 -7.24 15.95
N GLY A 87 -16.21 -7.89 16.82
CA GLY A 87 -16.67 -8.33 18.13
C GLY A 87 -17.22 -7.21 19.03
N ASP A 88 -16.73 -5.99 18.87
CA ASP A 88 -17.15 -4.80 19.60
C ASP A 88 -18.29 -3.99 18.91
N GLY A 89 -18.85 -4.52 17.82
CA GLY A 89 -19.94 -3.87 17.06
C GLY A 89 -19.48 -2.84 16.03
N ARG A 90 -18.18 -2.50 15.93
CA ARG A 90 -17.63 -1.66 14.86
C ARG A 90 -17.50 -2.46 13.57
N THR A 91 -17.36 -1.77 12.44
CA THR A 91 -16.90 -2.38 11.19
C THR A 91 -15.42 -2.05 10.93
N PRO A 92 -14.70 -2.85 10.11
CA PRO A 92 -13.35 -2.48 9.71
C PRO A 92 -13.24 -1.06 9.17
N ASP A 93 -14.17 -0.60 8.34
CA ASP A 93 -14.18 0.78 7.83
C ASP A 93 -14.21 1.85 8.93
N MET A 94 -14.91 1.60 10.03
CA MET A 94 -14.97 2.55 11.14
C MET A 94 -13.62 2.77 11.82
N LEU A 95 -12.71 1.78 11.73
CA LEU A 95 -11.33 1.92 12.24
C LEU A 95 -10.50 2.90 11.43
N PHE A 96 -10.94 3.25 10.22
CA PHE A 96 -10.24 4.11 9.26
C PHE A 96 -11.06 5.35 8.85
N SER A 97 -11.93 5.83 9.74
CA SER A 97 -12.83 6.97 9.44
C SER A 97 -13.70 6.73 8.20
N GLY A 98 -14.10 5.48 7.97
CA GLY A 98 -15.00 5.09 6.88
C GLY A 98 -14.30 4.71 5.58
N ASN A 99 -12.97 4.61 5.56
CA ASN A 99 -12.23 4.28 4.35
C ASN A 99 -11.01 3.37 4.60
N LEU A 100 -11.26 2.06 4.68
CA LEU A 100 -10.20 1.06 4.75
C LEU A 100 -9.27 1.20 3.53
N PRO A 101 -7.94 1.39 3.71
CA PRO A 101 -7.02 1.59 2.61
C PRO A 101 -6.94 0.40 1.66
N TYR A 102 -6.84 0.69 0.37
CA TYR A 102 -6.47 -0.24 -0.70
C TYR A 102 -5.07 0.07 -1.22
N ASN A 103 -4.50 -0.84 -2.02
CA ASN A 103 -3.26 -0.56 -2.72
C ASN A 103 -3.47 0.50 -3.84
N THR A 104 -2.38 0.94 -4.46
CA THR A 104 -2.41 1.97 -5.51
C THR A 104 -3.18 1.54 -6.77
N ASN A 105 -3.39 0.22 -6.97
CA ASN A 105 -4.21 -0.36 -8.04
C ASN A 105 -5.67 -0.57 -7.64
N GLN A 106 -6.10 -0.04 -6.47
CA GLN A 106 -7.44 -0.21 -5.92
C GLN A 106 -7.79 -1.68 -5.62
N LYS A 107 -6.80 -2.50 -5.26
CA LYS A 107 -6.98 -3.89 -4.84
C LYS A 107 -6.89 -4.00 -3.31
N PRO A 108 -7.67 -4.93 -2.70
CA PRO A 108 -7.63 -5.17 -1.27
C PRO A 108 -6.32 -5.86 -0.86
N TYR A 109 -5.86 -5.58 0.35
CA TYR A 109 -4.78 -6.33 0.97
C TYR A 109 -5.29 -7.65 1.55
N ILE A 110 -4.38 -8.60 1.75
CA ILE A 110 -4.60 -9.82 2.54
C ILE A 110 -4.35 -9.51 4.01
N TYR A 111 -5.20 -10.05 4.88
CA TYR A 111 -5.07 -10.03 6.32
C TYR A 111 -5.19 -11.44 6.89
N TYR A 112 -4.22 -11.86 7.68
CA TYR A 112 -4.23 -13.16 8.34
C TYR A 112 -3.41 -13.14 9.63
N TRP A 113 -3.53 -14.20 10.42
CA TRP A 113 -2.76 -14.40 11.64
C TRP A 113 -1.73 -15.49 11.44
N GLU A 114 -0.58 -15.28 12.05
CA GLU A 114 0.46 -16.28 12.22
C GLU A 114 0.72 -16.48 13.72
N SER A 115 0.86 -17.74 14.14
CA SER A 115 1.32 -18.08 15.48
C SER A 115 2.65 -18.78 15.34
N ASP A 116 3.68 -18.25 15.99
CA ASP A 116 5.01 -18.84 16.02
C ASP A 116 5.35 -19.24 17.45
N THR A 117 6.05 -20.36 17.61
CA THR A 117 6.51 -20.85 18.93
C THR A 117 8.02 -20.76 18.97
N LEU A 118 8.53 -19.70 19.58
CA LEU A 118 9.96 -19.50 19.77
C LEU A 118 10.32 -19.75 21.26
N ASN A 119 11.21 -20.69 21.51
CA ASN A 119 11.68 -21.03 22.89
C ASN A 119 10.55 -21.36 23.89
N GLY A 120 9.44 -21.95 23.42
CA GLY A 120 8.29 -22.28 24.26
C GLY A 120 7.31 -21.13 24.53
N HIS A 121 7.55 -19.95 23.99
CA HIS A 121 6.62 -18.83 23.99
C HIS A 121 5.85 -18.77 22.69
N ILE A 122 4.53 -18.67 22.79
CA ILE A 122 3.65 -18.47 21.62
C ILE A 122 3.56 -16.97 21.38
N THR A 123 4.05 -16.53 20.23
CA THR A 123 3.89 -15.14 19.76
C THR A 123 2.82 -15.13 18.68
N ASN A 124 1.77 -14.37 18.90
CA ASN A 124 0.73 -14.15 17.89
C ASN A 124 1.06 -12.92 17.07
N ARG A 125 0.95 -13.06 15.75
CA ARG A 125 1.27 -12.00 14.79
C ARG A 125 0.08 -11.77 13.88
N ILE A 126 -0.21 -10.52 13.58
CA ILE A 126 -1.03 -10.15 12.45
C ILE A 126 -0.15 -9.80 11.27
N VAL A 127 -0.58 -10.21 10.10
CA VAL A 127 0.14 -9.96 8.84
C VAL A 127 -0.80 -9.28 7.86
N ILE A 128 -0.35 -8.15 7.33
CA ILE A 128 -0.99 -7.44 6.22
C ILE A 128 -0.05 -7.58 5.02
N GLN A 129 -0.57 -8.05 3.90
CA GLN A 129 0.23 -8.37 2.72
C GLN A 129 -0.42 -7.83 1.44
N ASP A 130 0.39 -7.31 0.53
CA ASP A 130 -0.04 -6.99 -0.82
C ASP A 130 0.04 -8.24 -1.71
N SER A 131 -1.10 -8.69 -2.22
CA SER A 131 -1.23 -9.89 -3.07
C SER A 131 -1.49 -9.57 -4.54
N ASP A 132 -1.52 -8.29 -4.91
CA ASP A 132 -1.74 -7.87 -6.28
C ASP A 132 -0.47 -8.07 -7.11
N LEU A 133 -0.53 -9.01 -8.07
CA LEU A 133 0.58 -9.36 -8.97
C LEU A 133 1.11 -8.19 -9.79
N ASP A 134 0.26 -7.19 -10.06
CA ASP A 134 0.61 -6.01 -10.83
C ASP A 134 1.13 -4.85 -9.94
N SER A 135 1.15 -5.06 -8.62
CA SER A 135 1.63 -4.07 -7.67
C SER A 135 3.15 -4.08 -7.55
N PRO A 136 3.81 -2.90 -7.50
CA PRO A 136 5.24 -2.83 -7.21
C PRO A 136 5.62 -3.29 -5.80
N SER A 137 4.65 -3.42 -4.90
CA SER A 137 4.80 -4.00 -3.55
C SER A 137 4.26 -5.43 -3.45
N TYR A 138 4.13 -6.12 -4.59
CA TYR A 138 3.66 -7.51 -4.58
C TYR A 138 4.46 -8.37 -3.59
N ASN A 139 3.74 -9.10 -2.75
CA ASN A 139 4.27 -9.99 -1.71
C ASN A 139 4.98 -9.30 -0.53
N GLU A 140 5.02 -7.96 -0.49
CA GLU A 140 5.48 -7.22 0.69
C GLU A 140 4.52 -7.43 1.86
N LYS A 141 5.08 -7.54 3.07
CA LYS A 141 4.34 -7.82 4.31
C LYS A 141 4.67 -6.80 5.37
N VAL A 142 3.64 -6.42 6.12
CA VAL A 142 3.79 -5.66 7.37
C VAL A 142 3.25 -6.50 8.51
N VAL A 143 4.06 -6.70 9.55
CA VAL A 143 3.76 -7.59 10.67
C VAL A 143 3.57 -6.79 11.94
N GLY A 144 2.54 -7.13 12.73
CA GLY A 144 2.32 -6.64 14.09
C GLY A 144 2.41 -7.79 15.08
N GLU A 145 3.22 -7.67 16.12
CA GLU A 145 3.46 -8.70 17.16
C GLU A 145 2.86 -8.27 18.50
N ILE A 146 2.36 -9.24 19.30
CA ILE A 146 1.90 -9.09 20.67
C ILE A 146 2.49 -10.18 21.58
#